data_4cc1691537ad07331f686f42679b486f
#
_entry.id   4cc1691537ad07331f686f42679b486f
#
_cell.length_a   1.000
_cell.length_b   1.000
_cell.length_c   1.000
_cell.angle_alpha   90.00
_cell.angle_beta   90.00
_cell.angle_gamma   90.00
#
_symmetry.space_group_name_H-M   'P 1'
#
loop_
_entity.id
_entity.type
_entity.pdbx_description
1 polymer ?
#
loop_
_entity_poly.entity_id
_entity_poly.type
_entity_poly.pdbx_seq_one_letter_code
_entity_poly.pdbx_strand_id
1 'polypeptide(L)'
;MSYLFTSESVSEGHPDKVADQISDALLDQFLAYDSHARTAIESFVTTGQVVIMGEVRSEVYIDLQTIARKTINKIGYTKADYQFDGNSCGILTAIHEQSEDINRGVDRQDEDEQGAGDQGMMFGYATNETDNYMPVSLDLAHLIMRTLADIRKEGKVMTYLRPDAKSQVTVEYSDDGHPQRIVTIVVSTQHDDFDADENRMLAKIKDDVKNILMPRVKAQLGEKELKLFKGEIDYKVNPTGKFVIGGPHGDTGLTGRKIIVDTYGGKGAHGGGAFSGKDSSKVDRSAAYAARYVAKNMVAAGVADEMLVQVSYAIGVAEPINIYVNTYGKSHVNMTDGEIAKVVGEMFDLRPKAIERMLKLRQPMYFETAAYGHMGRKNEVVEKTFTSHYHPTKTMQVELFTWEKLDRVDEIRRVFGL
;
A
#
# COMPACT_ATOMS: atom_id res chain seq x y z
N MET A 1 -14.32 9.43 -28.69
CA MET A 1 -15.07 8.43 -27.89
C MET A 1 -14.55 8.51 -26.46
N SER A 2 -15.18 7.84 -25.51
CA SER A 2 -14.71 7.74 -24.11
C SER A 2 -14.64 6.28 -23.72
N TYR A 3 -13.87 5.97 -22.65
CA TYR A 3 -13.78 4.62 -22.09
C TYR A 3 -13.96 4.66 -20.57
N LEU A 4 -14.31 3.52 -20.00
CA LEU A 4 -14.45 3.37 -18.55
C LEU A 4 -13.26 2.63 -17.98
N PHE A 5 -12.76 3.09 -16.82
CA PHE A 5 -11.73 2.40 -16.05
C PHE A 5 -12.13 2.30 -14.59
N THR A 6 -11.86 1.16 -13.98
CA THR A 6 -12.26 0.85 -12.62
C THR A 6 -11.07 0.42 -11.78
N SER A 7 -10.96 0.98 -10.58
CA SER A 7 -10.04 0.50 -9.54
C SER A 7 -10.81 0.15 -8.27
N GLU A 8 -10.22 -0.71 -7.46
CA GLU A 8 -10.77 -1.13 -6.17
C GLU A 8 -9.84 -0.85 -5.02
N SER A 9 -10.39 -0.76 -3.83
CA SER A 9 -9.68 -0.74 -2.57
C SER A 9 -10.38 -1.60 -1.54
N VAL A 10 -9.66 -1.97 -0.49
CA VAL A 10 -10.19 -2.73 0.65
C VAL A 10 -9.80 -2.05 1.96
N SER A 11 -10.60 -2.26 3.00
CA SER A 11 -10.34 -1.71 4.33
C SER A 11 -9.17 -2.42 5.02
N GLU A 12 -8.68 -1.80 6.10
CA GLU A 12 -7.70 -2.42 7.01
C GLU A 12 -8.20 -3.74 7.62
N GLY A 13 -9.52 -3.94 7.69
CA GLY A 13 -10.14 -5.17 8.20
C GLY A 13 -10.34 -6.27 7.16
N HIS A 14 -10.03 -6.03 5.88
CA HIS A 14 -10.04 -7.11 4.89
C HIS A 14 -9.02 -8.19 5.27
N PRO A 15 -9.34 -9.49 5.15
CA PRO A 15 -8.46 -10.58 5.60
C PRO A 15 -7.02 -10.48 5.10
N ASP A 16 -6.82 -10.21 3.80
CA ASP A 16 -5.47 -10.07 3.24
C ASP A 16 -4.74 -8.85 3.84
N LYS A 17 -5.45 -7.75 4.12
CA LYS A 17 -4.83 -6.57 4.75
C LYS A 17 -4.59 -6.75 6.25
N VAL A 18 -5.36 -7.59 6.93
CA VAL A 18 -5.03 -8.03 8.29
C VAL A 18 -3.70 -8.77 8.29
N ALA A 19 -3.50 -9.69 7.35
CA ALA A 19 -2.25 -10.45 7.21
C ALA A 19 -1.06 -9.51 6.89
N ASP A 20 -1.22 -8.59 5.95
CA ASP A 20 -0.20 -7.59 5.60
C ASP A 20 0.19 -6.73 6.82
N GLN A 21 -0.79 -6.24 7.57
CA GLN A 21 -0.55 -5.42 8.75
C GLN A 21 0.16 -6.18 9.88
N ILE A 22 -0.14 -7.46 10.07
CA ILE A 22 0.59 -8.30 11.04
C ILE A 22 2.04 -8.45 10.61
N SER A 23 2.30 -8.77 9.34
CA SER A 23 3.65 -8.96 8.81
C SER A 23 4.49 -7.68 8.90
N ASP A 24 3.93 -6.52 8.57
CA ASP A 24 4.63 -5.22 8.65
C ASP A 24 4.76 -4.70 10.09
N ALA A 25 3.82 -5.01 10.99
CA ALA A 25 3.98 -4.70 12.42
C ALA A 25 5.16 -5.47 13.03
N LEU A 26 5.35 -6.72 12.62
CA LEU A 26 6.48 -7.54 13.06
C LEU A 26 7.80 -7.01 12.50
N LEU A 27 7.86 -6.68 11.21
CA LEU A 27 9.02 -6.04 10.59
C LEU A 27 9.40 -4.75 11.32
N ASP A 28 8.43 -3.86 11.57
CA ASP A 28 8.68 -2.61 12.28
C ASP A 28 9.23 -2.83 13.70
N GLN A 29 8.72 -3.84 14.39
CA GLN A 29 9.21 -4.18 15.72
C GLN A 29 10.66 -4.69 15.69
N PHE A 30 11.04 -5.51 14.71
CA PHE A 30 12.43 -5.91 14.52
C PHE A 30 13.32 -4.69 14.24
N LEU A 31 12.95 -3.86 13.26
CA LEU A 31 13.74 -2.69 12.87
C LEU A 31 13.87 -1.65 13.98
N ALA A 32 12.90 -1.54 14.86
CA ALA A 32 12.97 -0.64 16.01
C ALA A 32 14.13 -0.97 16.96
N TYR A 33 14.47 -2.25 17.14
CA TYR A 33 15.51 -2.71 18.05
C TYR A 33 16.79 -3.16 17.34
N ASP A 34 16.68 -3.61 16.08
CA ASP A 34 17.78 -4.01 15.21
C ASP A 34 17.57 -3.44 13.81
N SER A 35 18.23 -2.31 13.51
CA SER A 35 18.12 -1.67 12.19
C SER A 35 18.70 -2.51 11.04
N HIS A 36 19.46 -3.56 11.36
CA HIS A 36 20.04 -4.49 10.38
C HIS A 36 19.24 -5.78 10.24
N ALA A 37 18.12 -5.91 10.94
CA ALA A 37 17.23 -7.06 10.83
C ALA A 37 16.84 -7.31 9.37
N ARG A 38 16.84 -8.57 8.98
CA ARG A 38 16.35 -9.05 7.68
C ARG A 38 15.15 -9.95 7.92
N THR A 39 14.07 -9.67 7.23
CA THR A 39 12.83 -10.40 7.38
C THR A 39 12.19 -10.72 6.04
N ALA A 40 11.56 -11.87 5.98
CA ALA A 40 10.61 -12.27 4.96
C ALA A 40 9.47 -12.98 5.69
N ILE A 41 8.58 -12.19 6.33
CA ILE A 41 7.51 -12.68 7.19
C ILE A 41 6.21 -12.68 6.42
N GLU A 42 5.56 -13.82 6.36
CA GLU A 42 4.24 -13.98 5.81
C GLU A 42 3.26 -14.38 6.91
N SER A 43 2.04 -13.86 6.82
CA SER A 43 0.96 -14.16 7.74
C SER A 43 -0.23 -14.75 6.99
N PHE A 44 -0.88 -15.71 7.62
CA PHE A 44 -2.12 -16.30 7.18
C PHE A 44 -3.17 -16.10 8.27
N VAL A 45 -4.37 -15.69 7.91
CA VAL A 45 -5.48 -15.48 8.84
C VAL A 45 -6.74 -16.18 8.34
N THR A 46 -7.44 -16.84 9.24
CA THR A 46 -8.72 -17.51 8.97
C THR A 46 -9.58 -17.52 10.24
N THR A 47 -10.72 -18.20 10.23
CA THR A 47 -11.61 -18.32 11.40
C THR A 47 -10.83 -18.70 12.66
N GLY A 48 -10.80 -17.79 13.64
CA GLY A 48 -10.21 -18.04 14.95
C GLY A 48 -8.70 -18.31 14.96
N GLN A 49 -7.97 -18.12 13.85
CA GLN A 49 -6.57 -18.51 13.76
C GLN A 49 -5.68 -17.59 12.95
N VAL A 50 -4.44 -17.46 13.40
CA VAL A 50 -3.33 -16.80 12.68
C VAL A 50 -2.16 -17.76 12.60
N VAL A 51 -1.48 -17.83 11.46
CA VAL A 51 -0.18 -18.50 11.31
C VAL A 51 0.81 -17.46 10.80
N ILE A 52 1.93 -17.31 11.50
CA ILE A 52 3.05 -16.43 11.15
C ILE A 52 4.22 -17.31 10.75
N MET A 53 4.72 -17.14 9.54
CA MET A 53 5.77 -18.00 8.98
C MET A 53 6.80 -17.17 8.22
N GLY A 54 7.94 -17.77 7.89
CA GLY A 54 8.99 -17.15 7.08
C GLY A 54 10.35 -17.13 7.76
N GLU A 55 11.23 -16.27 7.28
CA GLU A 55 12.61 -16.19 7.70
C GLU A 55 12.90 -14.85 8.38
N VAL A 56 13.70 -14.92 9.44
CA VAL A 56 14.21 -13.74 10.17
C VAL A 56 15.68 -13.95 10.51
N ARG A 57 16.49 -12.92 10.24
CA ARG A 57 17.84 -12.79 10.76
C ARG A 57 17.90 -11.50 11.55
N SER A 58 18.05 -11.62 12.87
CA SER A 58 18.12 -10.49 13.80
C SER A 58 18.85 -10.88 15.07
N GLU A 59 19.46 -9.89 15.72
CA GLU A 59 20.11 -10.06 17.03
C GLU A 59 19.12 -9.92 18.20
N VAL A 60 17.85 -9.60 17.93
CA VAL A 60 16.86 -9.34 18.98
C VAL A 60 15.73 -10.37 18.96
N TYR A 61 15.23 -10.68 20.14
CA TYR A 61 14.03 -11.50 20.31
C TYR A 61 12.78 -10.63 20.38
N ILE A 62 11.75 -11.00 19.62
CA ILE A 62 10.47 -10.32 19.56
C ILE A 62 9.33 -11.29 19.89
N ASP A 63 8.40 -10.86 20.74
CA ASP A 63 7.18 -11.61 21.03
C ASP A 63 6.15 -11.43 19.88
N LEU A 64 6.24 -12.32 18.91
CA LEU A 64 5.41 -12.30 17.68
C LEU A 64 3.91 -12.34 17.99
N GLN A 65 3.51 -13.15 18.98
CA GLN A 65 2.11 -13.33 19.33
C GLN A 65 1.52 -12.05 19.93
N THR A 66 2.22 -11.41 20.84
CA THR A 66 1.76 -10.16 21.47
C THR A 66 1.59 -9.05 20.42
N ILE A 67 2.50 -8.94 19.44
CA ILE A 67 2.42 -7.93 18.39
C ILE A 67 1.25 -8.22 17.45
N ALA A 68 1.07 -9.47 17.03
CA ALA A 68 -0.06 -9.86 16.20
C ALA A 68 -1.41 -9.55 16.87
N ARG A 69 -1.56 -9.89 18.18
CA ARG A 69 -2.77 -9.58 18.96
C ARG A 69 -3.04 -8.08 19.05
N LYS A 70 -2.01 -7.26 19.31
CA LYS A 70 -2.12 -5.80 19.34
C LYS A 70 -2.58 -5.27 17.97
N THR A 71 -2.04 -5.80 16.88
CA THR A 71 -2.40 -5.41 15.52
C THR A 71 -3.87 -5.74 15.21
N ILE A 72 -4.31 -6.96 15.50
CA ILE A 72 -5.69 -7.41 15.30
C ILE A 72 -6.68 -6.54 16.09
N ASN A 73 -6.36 -6.25 17.37
CA ASN A 73 -7.18 -5.38 18.20
C ASN A 73 -7.20 -3.93 17.69
N LYS A 74 -6.07 -3.39 17.20
CA LYS A 74 -5.97 -2.05 16.61
C LYS A 74 -6.84 -1.90 15.35
N ILE A 75 -6.93 -2.95 14.54
CA ILE A 75 -7.82 -3.01 13.36
C ILE A 75 -9.28 -2.97 13.77
N GLY A 76 -9.63 -3.57 14.92
CA GLY A 76 -10.99 -3.56 15.47
C GLY A 76 -11.63 -4.93 15.58
N TYR A 77 -10.89 -6.02 15.40
CA TYR A 77 -11.35 -7.37 15.69
C TYR A 77 -11.19 -7.66 17.18
N THR A 78 -12.16 -7.19 17.97
CA THR A 78 -12.13 -7.20 19.44
C THR A 78 -13.30 -7.96 20.08
N LYS A 79 -14.19 -8.53 19.27
CA LYS A 79 -15.40 -9.23 19.73
C LYS A 79 -15.39 -10.69 19.28
N ALA A 80 -15.71 -11.60 20.20
CA ALA A 80 -15.82 -13.04 19.91
C ALA A 80 -16.88 -13.36 18.80
N ASP A 81 -17.92 -12.55 18.69
CA ASP A 81 -18.98 -12.69 17.67
C ASP A 81 -18.45 -12.54 16.24
N TYR A 82 -17.27 -11.95 16.06
CA TYR A 82 -16.62 -11.87 14.75
C TYR A 82 -15.95 -13.20 14.35
N GLN A 83 -15.91 -14.20 15.25
CA GLN A 83 -15.25 -15.50 15.07
C GLN A 83 -13.75 -15.37 14.71
N PHE A 84 -13.20 -14.19 14.94
CA PHE A 84 -11.80 -13.81 14.84
C PHE A 84 -11.58 -12.55 15.68
N ASP A 85 -10.82 -12.66 16.76
CA ASP A 85 -10.52 -11.51 17.61
C ASP A 85 -9.11 -11.63 18.21
N GLY A 86 -8.48 -10.50 18.50
CA GLY A 86 -7.09 -10.43 18.94
C GLY A 86 -6.84 -11.04 20.33
N ASN A 87 -7.87 -11.24 21.15
CA ASN A 87 -7.70 -11.75 22.51
C ASN A 87 -7.81 -13.28 22.56
N SER A 88 -8.62 -13.90 21.69
CA SER A 88 -8.95 -15.33 21.75
C SER A 88 -8.47 -16.18 20.58
N CYS A 89 -8.12 -15.58 19.42
CA CYS A 89 -7.64 -16.36 18.28
C CYS A 89 -6.36 -17.15 18.60
N GLY A 90 -6.23 -18.36 18.05
CA GLY A 90 -5.00 -19.15 18.10
C GLY A 90 -3.92 -18.47 17.23
N ILE A 91 -2.68 -18.41 17.72
CA ILE A 91 -1.56 -17.89 16.93
C ILE A 91 -0.44 -18.95 16.94
N LEU A 92 -0.14 -19.46 15.73
CA LEU A 92 0.96 -20.37 15.48
C LEU A 92 2.11 -19.62 14.83
N THR A 93 3.35 -19.97 15.19
CA THR A 93 4.55 -19.37 14.62
C THR A 93 5.47 -20.45 14.06
N ALA A 94 5.95 -20.24 12.83
CA ALA A 94 6.89 -21.10 12.11
C ALA A 94 7.96 -20.23 11.45
N ILE A 95 8.72 -19.50 12.28
CA ILE A 95 9.84 -18.65 11.86
C ILE A 95 11.13 -19.44 12.02
N HIS A 96 11.99 -19.36 11.00
CA HIS A 96 13.34 -19.94 11.00
C HIS A 96 14.37 -18.92 10.53
N GLU A 97 15.66 -19.28 10.62
CA GLU A 97 16.75 -18.42 10.16
C GLU A 97 16.82 -18.37 8.64
N GLN A 98 17.27 -17.24 8.11
CA GLN A 98 17.48 -17.08 6.66
C GLN A 98 18.62 -17.99 6.18
N SER A 99 18.45 -18.59 5.00
CA SER A 99 19.44 -19.46 4.36
C SER A 99 20.80 -18.78 4.18
N GLU A 100 21.90 -19.47 4.56
CA GLU A 100 23.27 -18.98 4.35
C GLU A 100 23.63 -18.82 2.86
N ASP A 101 23.02 -19.62 1.98
CA ASP A 101 23.30 -19.56 0.53
C ASP A 101 22.80 -18.25 -0.08
N ILE A 102 21.64 -17.75 0.36
CA ILE A 102 21.13 -16.44 -0.04
C ILE A 102 22.04 -15.33 0.46
N ASN A 103 22.53 -15.43 1.70
CA ASN A 103 23.40 -14.42 2.28
C ASN A 103 24.73 -14.27 1.52
N ARG A 104 25.32 -15.36 1.02
CA ARG A 104 26.57 -15.32 0.25
C ARG A 104 26.45 -14.53 -1.05
N GLY A 105 25.29 -14.53 -1.69
CA GLY A 105 25.02 -13.77 -2.90
C GLY A 105 24.79 -12.29 -2.67
N VAL A 106 24.31 -11.92 -1.49
CA VAL A 106 23.85 -10.57 -1.14
C VAL A 106 24.92 -9.79 -0.37
N ASP A 107 25.57 -10.41 0.64
CA ASP A 107 26.54 -9.74 1.48
C ASP A 107 27.90 -9.61 0.79
N ARG A 108 28.41 -8.39 0.64
CA ARG A 108 29.72 -8.06 0.07
C ARG A 108 30.56 -7.31 1.10
N GLN A 109 31.89 -7.32 0.92
CA GLN A 109 32.82 -6.53 1.78
C GLN A 109 32.60 -5.03 1.59
N ASP A 110 32.30 -4.60 0.36
CA ASP A 110 31.86 -3.26 0.06
C ASP A 110 30.33 -3.25 0.09
N GLU A 111 29.74 -2.46 0.99
CA GLU A 111 28.30 -2.35 1.10
C GLU A 111 27.62 -1.83 -0.17
N ASP A 112 28.30 -1.00 -0.96
CA ASP A 112 27.77 -0.46 -2.21
C ASP A 112 27.69 -1.51 -3.32
N GLU A 113 28.44 -2.60 -3.19
CA GLU A 113 28.40 -3.78 -4.05
C GLU A 113 27.40 -4.85 -3.58
N GLN A 114 26.59 -4.54 -2.57
CA GLN A 114 25.53 -5.46 -2.12
C GLN A 114 24.61 -5.82 -3.28
N GLY A 115 24.57 -7.12 -3.62
CA GLY A 115 23.74 -7.64 -4.70
C GLY A 115 22.25 -7.63 -4.36
N ALA A 116 21.40 -7.65 -5.37
CA ALA A 116 19.97 -7.84 -5.19
C ALA A 116 19.66 -9.17 -4.50
N GLY A 117 18.77 -9.16 -3.52
CA GLY A 117 18.38 -10.35 -2.75
C GLY A 117 17.58 -11.38 -3.56
N ASP A 118 17.07 -10.99 -4.72
CA ASP A 118 16.35 -11.84 -5.66
C ASP A 118 16.46 -11.28 -7.08
N GLN A 119 16.12 -12.08 -8.06
CA GLN A 119 15.82 -11.62 -9.41
C GLN A 119 14.41 -11.05 -9.47
N GLY A 120 14.15 -10.14 -10.40
CA GLY A 120 12.78 -9.65 -10.61
C GLY A 120 12.72 -8.38 -11.44
N MET A 121 11.49 -7.97 -11.69
CA MET A 121 11.16 -6.68 -12.31
C MET A 121 10.19 -5.92 -11.40
N MET A 122 10.49 -4.66 -11.14
CA MET A 122 9.71 -3.80 -10.27
C MET A 122 9.25 -2.59 -11.05
N PHE A 123 8.08 -2.07 -10.72
CA PHE A 123 7.45 -0.98 -11.44
C PHE A 123 7.11 0.17 -10.52
N GLY A 124 7.31 1.38 -11.04
CA GLY A 124 6.79 2.62 -10.50
C GLY A 124 5.90 3.31 -11.53
N TYR A 125 4.86 3.96 -11.08
CA TYR A 125 3.94 4.70 -11.94
C TYR A 125 3.56 6.02 -11.28
N ALA A 126 3.34 7.04 -12.09
CA ALA A 126 2.77 8.32 -11.68
C ALA A 126 1.94 8.91 -12.82
N THR A 127 0.92 9.68 -12.47
CA THR A 127 0.07 10.44 -13.39
C THR A 127 -0.32 11.77 -12.76
N ASN A 128 -0.55 12.80 -13.56
CA ASN A 128 -0.98 14.12 -13.09
C ASN A 128 -2.49 14.23 -12.83
N GLU A 129 -3.21 13.09 -12.80
CA GLU A 129 -4.66 13.06 -12.56
C GLU A 129 -5.06 13.65 -11.20
N THR A 130 -4.23 13.43 -10.17
CA THR A 130 -4.44 13.91 -8.80
C THR A 130 -3.20 14.63 -8.28
N ASP A 131 -3.35 15.39 -7.20
CA ASP A 131 -2.24 16.16 -6.61
C ASP A 131 -1.17 15.28 -5.94
N ASN A 132 -1.52 14.03 -5.60
CA ASN A 132 -0.57 13.03 -5.11
C ASN A 132 0.02 12.13 -6.22
N TYR A 133 -0.28 12.46 -7.49
CA TYR A 133 0.22 11.76 -8.67
C TYR A 133 -0.22 10.30 -8.77
N MET A 134 -1.45 10.01 -8.34
CA MET A 134 -2.09 8.69 -8.40
C MET A 134 -3.25 8.67 -9.41
N PRO A 135 -3.62 7.48 -9.92
CA PRO A 135 -4.86 7.31 -10.66
C PRO A 135 -6.07 7.69 -9.78
N VAL A 136 -6.91 8.58 -10.27
CA VAL A 136 -8.05 9.11 -9.49
C VAL A 136 -9.04 8.01 -9.08
N SER A 137 -9.22 6.97 -9.88
CA SER A 137 -10.10 5.84 -9.55
C SER A 137 -9.63 5.08 -8.30
N LEU A 138 -8.31 4.85 -8.17
CA LEU A 138 -7.73 4.18 -7.01
C LEU A 138 -7.67 5.10 -5.79
N ASP A 139 -7.21 6.34 -5.99
CA ASP A 139 -7.07 7.29 -4.87
C ASP A 139 -8.41 7.54 -4.18
N LEU A 140 -9.48 7.71 -4.97
CA LEU A 140 -10.83 7.84 -4.44
C LEU A 140 -11.32 6.56 -3.76
N ALA A 141 -11.02 5.37 -4.31
CA ALA A 141 -11.36 4.10 -3.67
C ALA A 141 -10.67 3.96 -2.30
N HIS A 142 -9.39 4.31 -2.19
CA HIS A 142 -8.67 4.35 -0.91
C HIS A 142 -9.27 5.36 0.07
N LEU A 143 -9.59 6.56 -0.39
CA LEU A 143 -10.17 7.60 0.46
C LEU A 143 -11.53 7.19 1.02
N ILE A 144 -12.38 6.52 0.22
CA ILE A 144 -13.66 5.97 0.68
C ILE A 144 -13.42 4.97 1.83
N MET A 145 -12.47 4.05 1.68
CA MET A 145 -12.18 3.04 2.69
C MET A 145 -11.57 3.61 3.97
N ARG A 146 -10.65 4.58 3.86
CA ARG A 146 -10.10 5.29 5.02
C ARG A 146 -11.19 6.03 5.79
N THR A 147 -12.01 6.80 5.08
CA THR A 147 -13.10 7.57 5.69
C THR A 147 -14.13 6.65 6.37
N LEU A 148 -14.45 5.50 5.77
CA LEU A 148 -15.34 4.52 6.38
C LEU A 148 -14.74 3.92 7.67
N ALA A 149 -13.44 3.61 7.67
CA ALA A 149 -12.75 3.11 8.85
C ALA A 149 -12.69 4.17 9.97
N ASP A 150 -12.46 5.43 9.62
CA ASP A 150 -12.48 6.54 10.58
C ASP A 150 -13.88 6.69 11.23
N ILE A 151 -14.94 6.65 10.44
CA ILE A 151 -16.33 6.66 10.94
C ILE A 151 -16.56 5.51 11.91
N ARG A 152 -16.12 4.29 11.55
CA ARG A 152 -16.23 3.10 12.42
C ARG A 152 -15.48 3.29 13.73
N LYS A 153 -14.25 3.79 13.68
CA LYS A 153 -13.40 4.01 14.86
C LYS A 153 -13.91 5.16 15.75
N GLU A 154 -14.51 6.19 15.16
CA GLU A 154 -15.19 7.25 15.93
C GLU A 154 -16.35 6.71 16.77
N GLY A 155 -17.08 5.70 16.28
CA GLY A 155 -18.20 5.06 16.96
C GLY A 155 -19.39 5.98 17.25
N LYS A 156 -19.55 7.08 16.50
CA LYS A 156 -20.61 8.10 16.74
C LYS A 156 -21.78 7.98 15.78
N VAL A 157 -21.49 7.66 14.52
CA VAL A 157 -22.48 7.44 13.46
C VAL A 157 -22.16 6.15 12.76
N MET A 158 -23.13 5.53 12.05
CA MET A 158 -22.95 4.22 11.42
C MET A 158 -22.35 3.19 12.41
N THR A 159 -22.84 3.15 13.63
CA THR A 159 -22.26 2.35 14.74
C THR A 159 -22.34 0.85 14.53
N TYR A 160 -23.07 0.41 13.50
CA TYR A 160 -23.20 -0.97 13.06
C TYR A 160 -22.02 -1.45 12.20
N LEU A 161 -21.07 -0.57 11.81
CA LEU A 161 -19.95 -0.95 10.95
C LEU A 161 -19.01 -1.93 11.64
N ARG A 162 -18.60 -2.96 10.89
CA ARG A 162 -17.56 -3.91 11.24
C ARG A 162 -16.28 -3.67 10.41
N PRO A 163 -15.14 -4.30 10.75
CA PRO A 163 -13.85 -3.93 10.15
C PRO A 163 -13.70 -4.20 8.66
N ASP A 164 -14.34 -5.24 8.10
CA ASP A 164 -14.17 -5.64 6.70
C ASP A 164 -15.02 -4.78 5.75
N ALA A 165 -14.41 -4.27 4.71
CA ALA A 165 -15.09 -3.53 3.65
C ALA A 165 -14.28 -3.50 2.35
N LYS A 166 -14.98 -3.24 1.25
CA LYS A 166 -14.40 -3.04 -0.09
C LYS A 166 -15.07 -1.85 -0.77
N SER A 167 -14.31 -1.14 -1.59
CA SER A 167 -14.83 -0.11 -2.50
C SER A 167 -14.33 -0.32 -3.91
N GLN A 168 -15.11 0.18 -4.87
CA GLN A 168 -14.75 0.18 -6.27
C GLN A 168 -15.23 1.47 -6.89
N VAL A 169 -14.39 2.13 -7.69
CA VAL A 169 -14.71 3.40 -8.35
C VAL A 169 -14.47 3.25 -9.85
N THR A 170 -15.51 3.53 -10.64
CA THR A 170 -15.46 3.57 -12.09
C THR A 170 -15.48 5.02 -12.56
N VAL A 171 -14.47 5.38 -13.33
CA VAL A 171 -14.29 6.72 -13.92
C VAL A 171 -14.38 6.64 -15.44
N GLU A 172 -15.07 7.58 -16.04
CA GLU A 172 -15.08 7.79 -17.47
C GLU A 172 -13.91 8.67 -17.87
N TYR A 173 -13.14 8.22 -18.87
CA TYR A 173 -11.99 8.91 -19.45
C TYR A 173 -12.28 9.29 -20.89
N SER A 174 -11.76 10.43 -21.34
CA SER A 174 -11.68 10.77 -22.76
C SER A 174 -10.65 9.90 -23.49
N ASP A 175 -10.69 9.86 -24.82
CA ASP A 175 -9.76 9.07 -25.65
C ASP A 175 -8.28 9.43 -25.43
N ASP A 176 -8.00 10.67 -25.03
CA ASP A 176 -6.66 11.16 -24.68
C ASP A 176 -6.26 10.84 -23.23
N GLY A 177 -7.12 10.10 -22.50
CA GLY A 177 -6.82 9.57 -21.17
C GLY A 177 -7.04 10.53 -20.01
N HIS A 178 -7.79 11.62 -20.18
CA HIS A 178 -8.14 12.52 -19.09
C HIS A 178 -9.44 12.08 -18.39
N PRO A 179 -9.49 12.06 -17.02
CA PRO A 179 -10.69 11.71 -16.29
C PRO A 179 -11.79 12.75 -16.51
N GLN A 180 -12.99 12.30 -16.83
CA GLN A 180 -14.13 13.15 -17.14
C GLN A 180 -15.18 13.20 -16.04
N ARG A 181 -15.59 12.07 -15.53
CA ARG A 181 -16.57 11.96 -14.43
C ARG A 181 -16.54 10.60 -13.74
N ILE A 182 -17.03 10.56 -12.52
CA ILE A 182 -17.29 9.32 -11.79
C ILE A 182 -18.62 8.76 -12.27
N VAL A 183 -18.64 7.48 -12.65
CA VAL A 183 -19.82 6.79 -13.17
C VAL A 183 -20.48 5.92 -12.10
N THR A 184 -19.66 5.12 -11.39
CA THR A 184 -20.15 4.15 -10.40
C THR A 184 -19.26 4.16 -9.18
N ILE A 185 -19.88 4.09 -8.01
CA ILE A 185 -19.21 3.85 -6.73
C ILE A 185 -19.85 2.61 -6.08
N VAL A 186 -19.06 1.58 -5.85
CA VAL A 186 -19.46 0.39 -5.10
C VAL A 186 -18.89 0.48 -3.69
N VAL A 187 -19.69 0.21 -2.68
CA VAL A 187 -19.25 0.06 -1.29
C VAL A 187 -19.89 -1.21 -0.73
N SER A 188 -19.05 -2.17 -0.36
CA SER A 188 -19.49 -3.36 0.38
C SER A 188 -18.87 -3.31 1.76
N THR A 189 -19.70 -3.23 2.80
CA THR A 189 -19.22 -3.11 4.18
C THR A 189 -19.85 -4.17 5.07
N GLN A 190 -19.02 -4.82 5.87
CA GLN A 190 -19.47 -5.69 6.94
C GLN A 190 -20.17 -4.85 8.02
N HIS A 191 -21.27 -5.40 8.57
CA HIS A 191 -22.10 -4.71 9.54
C HIS A 191 -22.73 -5.68 10.56
N ASP A 192 -23.17 -5.15 11.68
CA ASP A 192 -23.98 -5.89 12.64
C ASP A 192 -25.35 -6.22 12.02
N ASP A 193 -25.98 -7.30 12.45
CA ASP A 193 -27.38 -7.66 12.12
C ASP A 193 -28.31 -6.83 13.03
N PHE A 194 -28.48 -5.55 12.71
CA PHE A 194 -29.10 -4.55 13.60
C PHE A 194 -30.59 -4.34 13.39
N ASP A 195 -31.19 -4.97 12.38
CA ASP A 195 -32.60 -4.88 12.08
C ASP A 195 -33.13 -6.24 11.56
N ALA A 196 -34.25 -6.70 12.12
CA ALA A 196 -34.90 -7.94 11.69
C ALA A 196 -35.45 -7.87 10.24
N ASP A 197 -35.73 -6.67 9.73
CA ASP A 197 -36.10 -6.43 8.34
C ASP A 197 -34.84 -6.10 7.51
N GLU A 198 -34.37 -7.09 6.73
CA GLU A 198 -33.18 -6.95 5.90
C GLU A 198 -33.29 -5.79 4.90
N ASN A 199 -34.45 -5.57 4.28
CA ASN A 199 -34.62 -4.48 3.32
C ASN A 199 -34.47 -3.11 3.97
N ARG A 200 -35.03 -2.94 5.17
CA ARG A 200 -34.90 -1.70 5.94
C ARG A 200 -33.45 -1.46 6.39
N MET A 201 -32.77 -2.53 6.84
CA MET A 201 -31.37 -2.50 7.19
C MET A 201 -30.48 -2.07 6.01
N LEU A 202 -30.65 -2.70 4.84
CA LEU A 202 -29.88 -2.37 3.64
C LEU A 202 -30.20 -0.97 3.10
N ALA A 203 -31.46 -0.53 3.17
CA ALA A 203 -31.85 0.82 2.81
C ALA A 203 -31.16 1.86 3.71
N LYS A 204 -31.11 1.60 5.04
CA LYS A 204 -30.39 2.44 6.00
C LYS A 204 -28.88 2.53 5.68
N ILE A 205 -28.23 1.41 5.42
CA ILE A 205 -26.79 1.38 5.06
C ILE A 205 -26.55 2.20 3.79
N LYS A 206 -27.39 2.01 2.76
CA LYS A 206 -27.29 2.76 1.49
C LYS A 206 -27.48 4.25 1.67
N ASP A 207 -28.42 4.65 2.50
CA ASP A 207 -28.69 6.05 2.82
C ASP A 207 -27.52 6.67 3.59
N ASP A 208 -26.97 5.99 4.58
CA ASP A 208 -25.83 6.45 5.36
C ASP A 208 -24.55 6.56 4.49
N VAL A 209 -24.32 5.65 3.56
CA VAL A 209 -23.22 5.77 2.60
C VAL A 209 -23.36 7.05 1.78
N LYS A 210 -24.57 7.38 1.28
CA LYS A 210 -24.81 8.57 0.48
C LYS A 210 -24.75 9.86 1.29
N ASN A 211 -25.30 9.87 2.51
CA ASN A 211 -25.56 11.09 3.28
C ASN A 211 -24.55 11.32 4.42
N ILE A 212 -23.76 10.32 4.81
CA ILE A 212 -22.73 10.45 5.85
C ILE A 212 -21.34 10.22 5.26
N LEU A 213 -21.08 9.04 4.65
CA LEU A 213 -19.77 8.68 4.14
C LEU A 213 -19.35 9.61 2.99
N MET A 214 -20.15 9.71 1.93
CA MET A 214 -19.76 10.45 0.74
C MET A 214 -19.57 11.96 0.97
N PRO A 215 -20.36 12.66 1.78
CA PRO A 215 -20.05 14.04 2.16
C PRO A 215 -18.70 14.19 2.87
N ARG A 216 -18.33 13.28 3.78
CA ARG A 216 -17.03 13.29 4.45
C ARG A 216 -15.87 12.99 3.50
N VAL A 217 -16.08 12.11 2.51
CA VAL A 217 -15.11 11.86 1.43
C VAL A 217 -14.91 13.13 0.60
N LYS A 218 -16.00 13.74 0.11
CA LYS A 218 -15.94 14.96 -0.71
C LYS A 218 -15.25 16.13 0.02
N ALA A 219 -15.42 16.25 1.33
CA ALA A 219 -14.79 17.30 2.13
C ALA A 219 -13.26 17.20 2.19
N GLN A 220 -12.67 16.08 1.79
CA GLN A 220 -11.21 15.83 1.77
C GLN A 220 -10.61 15.94 0.36
N LEU A 221 -11.43 16.14 -0.68
CA LEU A 221 -10.99 16.20 -2.07
C LEU A 221 -10.62 17.62 -2.50
N GLY A 222 -9.65 17.70 -3.41
CA GLY A 222 -9.31 18.94 -4.10
C GLY A 222 -10.33 19.32 -5.19
N GLU A 223 -10.14 20.49 -5.78
CA GLU A 223 -11.04 20.99 -6.82
C GLU A 223 -11.05 20.12 -8.08
N LYS A 224 -9.93 19.47 -8.43
CA LYS A 224 -9.82 18.59 -9.59
C LYS A 224 -10.75 17.40 -9.45
N GLU A 225 -10.65 16.71 -8.33
CA GLU A 225 -11.44 15.51 -8.04
C GLU A 225 -12.92 15.85 -7.83
N LEU A 226 -13.24 16.97 -7.16
CA LEU A 226 -14.63 17.41 -6.95
C LEU A 226 -15.37 17.69 -8.28
N LYS A 227 -14.68 18.17 -9.31
CA LYS A 227 -15.26 18.40 -10.65
C LYS A 227 -15.71 17.10 -11.32
N LEU A 228 -15.19 15.94 -10.90
CA LEU A 228 -15.58 14.64 -11.43
C LEU A 228 -16.92 14.13 -10.89
N PHE A 229 -17.42 14.72 -9.78
CA PHE A 229 -18.74 14.40 -9.20
C PHE A 229 -19.85 15.16 -9.93
N LYS A 230 -19.96 15.00 -11.23
CA LYS A 230 -20.99 15.62 -12.08
C LYS A 230 -21.90 14.56 -12.70
N GLY A 231 -23.14 14.93 -12.93
CA GLY A 231 -24.17 14.01 -13.44
C GLY A 231 -24.64 13.00 -12.40
N GLU A 232 -25.34 11.98 -12.85
CA GLU A 232 -25.83 10.90 -12.00
C GLU A 232 -24.69 9.88 -11.74
N ILE A 233 -24.51 9.50 -10.48
CA ILE A 233 -23.56 8.48 -10.05
C ILE A 233 -24.35 7.27 -9.56
N ASP A 234 -24.06 6.09 -10.09
CA ASP A 234 -24.67 4.83 -9.69
C ASP A 234 -24.00 4.31 -8.41
N TYR A 235 -24.71 4.40 -7.28
CA TYR A 235 -24.24 3.89 -5.98
C TYR A 235 -24.74 2.46 -5.75
N LYS A 236 -23.82 1.51 -5.76
CA LYS A 236 -24.05 0.10 -5.42
C LYS A 236 -23.55 -0.18 -4.00
N VAL A 237 -24.45 -0.29 -3.04
CA VAL A 237 -24.11 -0.52 -1.64
C VAL A 237 -24.63 -1.88 -1.22
N ASN A 238 -23.73 -2.75 -0.71
CA ASN A 238 -24.00 -4.15 -0.35
C ASN A 238 -24.92 -4.86 -1.37
N PRO A 239 -24.52 -4.92 -2.66
CA PRO A 239 -25.44 -5.36 -3.73
C PRO A 239 -25.85 -6.83 -3.62
N THR A 240 -25.15 -7.65 -2.83
CA THR A 240 -25.47 -9.06 -2.58
C THR A 240 -26.42 -9.28 -1.39
N GLY A 241 -26.84 -8.20 -0.71
CA GLY A 241 -27.63 -8.27 0.51
C GLY A 241 -26.81 -8.02 1.78
N LYS A 242 -27.26 -8.57 2.91
CA LYS A 242 -26.56 -8.37 4.19
C LYS A 242 -25.16 -8.99 4.19
N PHE A 243 -24.22 -8.30 4.85
CA PHE A 243 -22.83 -8.70 4.97
C PHE A 243 -22.42 -8.70 6.46
N VAL A 244 -22.94 -9.68 7.20
CA VAL A 244 -22.65 -9.88 8.64
C VAL A 244 -21.43 -10.76 8.85
N ILE A 245 -21.32 -11.86 8.08
CA ILE A 245 -20.16 -12.75 8.08
C ILE A 245 -19.11 -12.14 7.15
N GLY A 246 -17.97 -11.75 7.70
CA GLY A 246 -16.86 -11.14 6.96
C GLY A 246 -15.56 -11.22 7.76
N GLY A 247 -14.54 -10.52 7.28
CA GLY A 247 -13.21 -10.61 7.84
C GLY A 247 -12.63 -12.02 7.70
N PRO A 248 -11.62 -12.40 8.52
CA PRO A 248 -11.01 -13.74 8.46
C PRO A 248 -11.95 -14.91 8.69
N HIS A 249 -13.14 -14.68 9.27
CA HIS A 249 -14.18 -15.70 9.37
C HIS A 249 -14.92 -15.91 8.05
N GLY A 250 -15.11 -14.87 7.26
CA GLY A 250 -15.78 -14.96 5.97
C GLY A 250 -14.88 -15.46 4.85
N ASP A 251 -13.62 -15.08 4.86
CA ASP A 251 -12.63 -15.45 3.85
C ASP A 251 -11.23 -15.48 4.46
N THR A 252 -10.39 -16.35 3.94
CA THR A 252 -8.98 -16.49 4.36
C THR A 252 -8.13 -15.36 3.79
N GLY A 253 -7.25 -14.80 4.63
CA GLY A 253 -6.28 -13.78 4.24
C GLY A 253 -4.84 -14.27 4.25
N LEU A 254 -4.05 -13.80 3.29
CA LEU A 254 -2.60 -14.00 3.23
C LEU A 254 -1.88 -12.69 2.89
N THR A 255 -0.64 -12.58 3.38
CA THR A 255 0.28 -11.50 3.01
C THR A 255 0.49 -11.48 1.51
N GLY A 256 0.41 -10.28 0.89
CA GLY A 256 0.74 -10.09 -0.51
C GLY A 256 -0.32 -10.48 -1.53
N ARG A 257 -1.58 -10.62 -1.12
CA ARG A 257 -2.70 -10.95 -2.04
C ARG A 257 -3.49 -9.72 -2.52
N LYS A 258 -3.09 -8.51 -2.15
CA LYS A 258 -3.72 -7.24 -2.57
C LYS A 258 -2.73 -6.28 -3.24
N ILE A 259 -1.76 -6.84 -3.97
CA ILE A 259 -0.63 -6.09 -4.55
C ILE A 259 -1.06 -5.01 -5.55
N ILE A 260 -2.17 -5.18 -6.26
CA ILE A 260 -2.70 -4.19 -7.18
C ILE A 260 -3.39 -3.04 -6.43
N VAL A 261 -4.08 -3.35 -5.33
CA VAL A 261 -4.63 -2.35 -4.39
C VAL A 261 -3.49 -1.58 -3.71
N ASP A 262 -2.40 -2.25 -3.39
CA ASP A 262 -1.23 -1.66 -2.75
C ASP A 262 -0.48 -0.68 -3.66
N THR A 263 -0.63 -0.78 -4.97
CA THR A 263 0.14 -0.03 -5.97
C THR A 263 -0.71 0.95 -6.77
N TYR A 264 -1.18 0.59 -7.96
CA TYR A 264 -1.75 1.56 -8.91
C TYR A 264 -3.14 1.20 -9.41
N GLY A 265 -3.82 0.22 -8.80
CA GLY A 265 -5.21 -0.13 -9.13
C GLY A 265 -5.42 -0.61 -10.57
N GLY A 266 -4.37 -1.14 -11.22
CA GLY A 266 -4.40 -1.63 -12.58
C GLY A 266 -3.98 -0.62 -13.66
N LYS A 267 -3.72 0.65 -13.33
CA LYS A 267 -3.19 1.65 -14.28
C LYS A 267 -1.71 1.43 -14.58
N GLY A 268 -0.91 1.13 -13.55
CA GLY A 268 0.48 0.76 -13.70
C GLY A 268 0.68 -0.76 -13.64
N ALA A 269 1.71 -1.27 -14.31
CA ALA A 269 2.11 -2.67 -14.23
C ALA A 269 2.63 -3.02 -12.82
N HIS A 270 2.70 -4.34 -12.52
CA HIS A 270 3.24 -4.87 -11.27
C HIS A 270 4.12 -6.10 -11.57
N GLY A 271 5.24 -6.24 -10.86
CA GLY A 271 6.17 -7.35 -11.05
C GLY A 271 5.75 -8.67 -10.39
N GLY A 272 4.73 -8.64 -9.53
CA GLY A 272 4.18 -9.81 -8.84
C GLY A 272 4.68 -10.01 -7.41
N GLY A 273 5.78 -9.34 -7.00
CA GLY A 273 6.33 -9.47 -5.64
C GLY A 273 5.49 -8.77 -4.58
N ALA A 274 5.19 -9.45 -3.48
CA ALA A 274 4.56 -8.87 -2.29
C ALA A 274 5.52 -7.91 -1.59
N PHE A 275 4.97 -6.91 -0.89
CA PHE A 275 5.75 -5.91 -0.13
C PHE A 275 5.81 -6.22 1.35
N SER A 276 4.64 -6.41 2.01
CA SER A 276 4.54 -6.56 3.45
C SER A 276 5.37 -7.72 3.99
N GLY A 277 5.99 -7.53 5.15
CA GLY A 277 6.86 -8.50 5.80
C GLY A 277 8.30 -8.56 5.28
N LYS A 278 8.61 -7.89 4.16
CA LYS A 278 9.94 -7.82 3.54
C LYS A 278 10.69 -6.56 3.97
N ASP A 279 11.93 -6.73 4.45
CA ASP A 279 12.85 -5.62 4.73
C ASP A 279 13.45 -5.03 3.44
N SER A 280 14.20 -3.93 3.57
CA SER A 280 14.77 -3.16 2.45
C SER A 280 15.76 -3.92 1.55
N SER A 281 16.31 -5.06 1.98
CA SER A 281 17.20 -5.87 1.15
C SER A 281 16.46 -6.62 0.04
N LYS A 282 15.14 -6.76 0.13
CA LYS A 282 14.28 -7.38 -0.87
C LYS A 282 13.86 -6.33 -1.90
N VAL A 283 14.42 -6.45 -3.11
CA VAL A 283 14.18 -5.51 -4.21
C VAL A 283 12.73 -5.43 -4.66
N ASP A 284 11.94 -6.49 -4.45
CA ASP A 284 10.49 -6.47 -4.68
C ASP A 284 9.82 -5.25 -4.04
N ARG A 285 10.27 -4.90 -2.83
CA ARG A 285 9.74 -3.74 -2.08
C ARG A 285 10.57 -2.49 -2.34
N SER A 286 11.87 -2.53 -2.09
CA SER A 286 12.73 -1.35 -2.13
C SER A 286 12.82 -0.73 -3.52
N ALA A 287 12.98 -1.54 -4.57
CA ALA A 287 13.06 -1.03 -5.93
C ALA A 287 11.70 -0.61 -6.50
N ALA A 288 10.59 -1.20 -6.06
CA ALA A 288 9.25 -0.69 -6.39
C ALA A 288 9.02 0.72 -5.82
N TYR A 289 9.47 0.97 -4.58
CA TYR A 289 9.44 2.31 -3.99
C TYR A 289 10.36 3.29 -4.72
N ALA A 290 11.57 2.87 -5.09
CA ALA A 290 12.49 3.69 -5.86
C ALA A 290 11.93 4.02 -7.26
N ALA A 291 11.35 3.05 -7.95
CA ALA A 291 10.70 3.27 -9.25
C ALA A 291 9.51 4.25 -9.14
N ARG A 292 8.71 4.18 -8.04
CA ARG A 292 7.68 5.18 -7.75
C ARG A 292 8.27 6.56 -7.53
N TYR A 293 9.34 6.67 -6.74
CA TYR A 293 10.02 7.93 -6.48
C TYR A 293 10.51 8.58 -7.76
N VAL A 294 11.13 7.81 -8.67
CA VAL A 294 11.55 8.28 -9.99
C VAL A 294 10.34 8.76 -10.81
N ALA A 295 9.34 7.90 -11.02
CA ALA A 295 8.17 8.21 -11.84
C ALA A 295 7.46 9.49 -11.34
N LYS A 296 7.28 9.61 -10.01
CA LYS A 296 6.60 10.76 -9.40
C LYS A 296 7.37 12.07 -9.60
N ASN A 297 8.68 12.07 -9.38
CA ASN A 297 9.50 13.27 -9.59
C ASN A 297 9.57 13.67 -11.06
N MET A 298 9.62 12.71 -11.98
CA MET A 298 9.62 12.98 -13.44
C MET A 298 8.31 13.63 -13.90
N VAL A 299 7.16 13.09 -13.47
CA VAL A 299 5.84 13.67 -13.80
C VAL A 299 5.67 15.04 -13.12
N ALA A 300 6.06 15.18 -11.87
CA ALA A 300 6.00 16.46 -11.15
C ALA A 300 6.92 17.55 -11.75
N ALA A 301 8.05 17.14 -12.34
CA ALA A 301 8.93 18.06 -13.08
C ALA A 301 8.33 18.52 -14.41
N GLY A 302 7.32 17.83 -14.92
CA GLY A 302 6.68 18.13 -16.20
C GLY A 302 7.30 17.42 -17.40
N VAL A 303 8.06 16.34 -17.20
CA VAL A 303 8.65 15.55 -18.29
C VAL A 303 7.56 14.85 -19.11
N ALA A 304 6.50 14.38 -18.44
CA ALA A 304 5.33 13.79 -19.06
C ALA A 304 4.09 13.94 -18.16
N ASP A 305 2.88 13.79 -18.70
CA ASP A 305 1.66 13.74 -17.89
C ASP A 305 1.50 12.43 -17.10
N GLU A 306 2.13 11.37 -17.60
CA GLU A 306 2.06 10.03 -17.00
C GLU A 306 3.35 9.28 -17.34
N MET A 307 3.83 8.47 -16.41
CA MET A 307 5.08 7.72 -16.61
C MET A 307 5.06 6.39 -15.86
N LEU A 308 5.42 5.33 -16.57
CA LEU A 308 5.78 4.03 -16.01
C LEU A 308 7.29 3.87 -16.04
N VAL A 309 7.87 3.44 -14.93
CA VAL A 309 9.28 3.08 -14.80
C VAL A 309 9.39 1.63 -14.40
N GLN A 310 10.14 0.82 -15.15
CA GLN A 310 10.51 -0.54 -14.79
C GLN A 310 12.00 -0.59 -14.43
N VAL A 311 12.32 -1.27 -13.35
CA VAL A 311 13.70 -1.62 -12.99
C VAL A 311 13.78 -3.13 -12.80
N SER A 312 14.82 -3.78 -13.32
CA SER A 312 15.00 -5.23 -13.18
C SER A 312 16.38 -5.59 -12.65
N TYR A 313 16.43 -6.69 -11.89
CA TYR A 313 17.65 -7.17 -11.24
C TYR A 313 17.87 -8.66 -11.49
N ALA A 314 19.16 -9.08 -11.42
CA ALA A 314 19.56 -10.46 -11.23
C ALA A 314 19.97 -10.67 -9.76
N ILE A 315 19.70 -11.85 -9.22
CA ILE A 315 20.13 -12.19 -7.86
C ILE A 315 21.64 -12.05 -7.72
N GLY A 316 22.09 -11.43 -6.62
CA GLY A 316 23.51 -11.25 -6.31
C GLY A 316 24.24 -10.19 -7.15
N VAL A 317 23.54 -9.46 -8.03
CA VAL A 317 24.09 -8.35 -8.84
C VAL A 317 23.58 -7.02 -8.30
N ALA A 318 24.49 -6.05 -8.08
CA ALA A 318 24.12 -4.75 -7.56
C ALA A 318 23.48 -3.84 -8.62
N GLU A 319 24.09 -3.80 -9.82
CA GLU A 319 23.60 -2.95 -10.91
C GLU A 319 22.28 -3.47 -11.47
N PRO A 320 21.28 -2.60 -11.73
CA PRO A 320 20.09 -2.99 -12.47
C PRO A 320 20.46 -3.56 -13.84
N ILE A 321 19.80 -4.66 -14.25
CA ILE A 321 19.97 -5.22 -15.61
C ILE A 321 19.38 -4.26 -16.65
N ASN A 322 18.25 -3.62 -16.31
CA ASN A 322 17.53 -2.76 -17.22
C ASN A 322 16.74 -1.69 -16.47
N ILE A 323 16.66 -0.50 -17.08
CA ILE A 323 15.74 0.56 -16.75
C ILE A 323 14.90 0.83 -18.00
N TYR A 324 13.59 0.73 -17.89
CA TYR A 324 12.65 1.02 -18.97
C TYR A 324 11.70 2.10 -18.55
N VAL A 325 11.39 3.03 -19.45
CA VAL A 325 10.42 4.12 -19.25
C VAL A 325 9.37 4.03 -20.35
N ASN A 326 8.12 4.32 -19.99
CA ASN A 326 7.03 4.50 -20.93
C ASN A 326 6.22 5.74 -20.51
N THR A 327 6.19 6.75 -21.36
CA THR A 327 5.40 7.98 -21.17
C THR A 327 4.01 7.90 -21.81
N TYR A 328 3.65 6.76 -22.39
CA TYR A 328 2.39 6.53 -23.10
C TYR A 328 2.11 7.56 -24.23
N GLY A 329 3.18 8.13 -24.80
CA GLY A 329 3.09 9.17 -25.82
C GLY A 329 2.71 10.55 -25.27
N LYS A 330 2.78 10.75 -23.95
CA LYS A 330 2.43 12.01 -23.27
C LYS A 330 3.68 12.77 -22.78
N SER A 331 4.83 12.56 -23.42
CA SER A 331 6.07 13.29 -23.16
C SER A 331 5.98 14.74 -23.59
N HIS A 332 6.51 15.65 -22.77
CA HIS A 332 6.64 17.08 -23.06
C HIS A 332 8.05 17.49 -23.48
N VAL A 333 8.99 16.54 -23.52
CA VAL A 333 10.37 16.76 -23.92
C VAL A 333 10.64 16.13 -25.28
N ASN A 334 11.59 16.69 -26.03
CA ASN A 334 11.97 16.17 -27.35
C ASN A 334 12.98 15.04 -27.21
N MET A 335 12.58 13.98 -26.50
CA MET A 335 13.38 12.76 -26.28
C MET A 335 12.44 11.55 -26.37
N THR A 336 12.99 10.44 -26.85
CA THR A 336 12.31 9.15 -26.84
C THR A 336 12.28 8.57 -25.41
N ASP A 337 11.36 7.65 -25.14
CA ASP A 337 11.32 6.96 -23.83
C ASP A 337 12.63 6.25 -23.48
N GLY A 338 13.37 5.73 -24.49
CA GLY A 338 14.68 5.12 -24.30
C GLY A 338 15.77 6.13 -23.90
N GLU A 339 15.74 7.34 -24.46
CA GLU A 339 16.65 8.43 -24.07
C GLU A 339 16.32 8.93 -22.66
N ILE A 340 15.04 9.05 -22.33
CA ILE A 340 14.60 9.38 -20.95
C ILE A 340 15.08 8.30 -19.98
N ALA A 341 14.94 7.02 -20.31
CA ALA A 341 15.41 5.91 -19.47
C ALA A 341 16.92 5.98 -19.19
N LYS A 342 17.73 6.36 -20.20
CA LYS A 342 19.17 6.55 -20.03
C LYS A 342 19.47 7.68 -19.04
N VAL A 343 18.81 8.82 -19.20
CA VAL A 343 18.96 9.97 -18.27
C VAL A 343 18.54 9.58 -16.84
N VAL A 344 17.46 8.80 -16.67
CA VAL A 344 17.04 8.26 -15.37
C VAL A 344 18.17 7.44 -14.74
N GLY A 345 18.81 6.53 -15.51
CA GLY A 345 19.94 5.73 -15.03
C GLY A 345 21.18 6.55 -14.63
N GLU A 346 21.39 7.70 -15.28
CA GLU A 346 22.48 8.63 -14.95
C GLU A 346 22.17 9.49 -13.71
N MET A 347 20.90 9.78 -13.46
CA MET A 347 20.46 10.65 -12.36
C MET A 347 20.21 9.92 -11.05
N PHE A 348 19.80 8.65 -11.11
CA PHE A 348 19.35 7.88 -9.93
C PHE A 348 20.20 6.62 -9.78
N ASP A 349 20.90 6.52 -8.67
CA ASP A 349 21.58 5.28 -8.29
C ASP A 349 20.54 4.27 -7.78
N LEU A 350 20.21 3.30 -8.64
CA LEU A 350 19.18 2.29 -8.35
C LEU A 350 19.77 0.95 -7.87
N ARG A 351 21.04 0.94 -7.41
CA ARG A 351 21.60 -0.21 -6.71
C ARG A 351 20.87 -0.42 -5.37
N PRO A 352 20.65 -1.66 -4.92
CA PRO A 352 19.85 -1.96 -3.72
C PRO A 352 20.25 -1.15 -2.47
N LYS A 353 21.57 -1.03 -2.20
CA LYS A 353 22.09 -0.29 -1.06
C LYS A 353 21.91 1.24 -1.20
N ALA A 354 22.06 1.75 -2.41
CA ALA A 354 21.82 3.16 -2.70
C ALA A 354 20.34 3.54 -2.50
N ILE A 355 19.43 2.69 -2.96
CA ILE A 355 17.98 2.83 -2.71
C ILE A 355 17.68 2.86 -1.22
N GLU A 356 18.22 1.92 -0.46
CA GLU A 356 18.04 1.83 0.99
C GLU A 356 18.44 3.12 1.70
N ARG A 357 19.58 3.70 1.32
CA ARG A 357 20.08 4.97 1.85
C ARG A 357 19.24 6.16 1.40
N MET A 358 18.96 6.26 0.10
CA MET A 358 18.19 7.35 -0.51
C MET A 358 16.80 7.49 0.11
N LEU A 359 16.13 6.37 0.31
CA LEU A 359 14.76 6.32 0.85
C LEU A 359 14.71 6.04 2.36
N LYS A 360 15.86 5.94 3.04
CA LYS A 360 15.97 5.69 4.50
C LYS A 360 15.19 4.47 4.96
N LEU A 361 15.24 3.37 4.23
CA LEU A 361 14.36 2.22 4.40
C LEU A 361 14.67 1.34 5.64
N ARG A 362 15.73 1.62 6.41
CA ARG A 362 16.04 0.90 7.66
C ARG A 362 15.37 1.49 8.90
N GLN A 363 14.21 2.11 8.71
CA GLN A 363 13.38 2.62 9.79
C GLN A 363 12.10 1.79 9.92
N PRO A 364 11.48 1.74 11.11
CA PRO A 364 10.20 1.04 11.31
C PRO A 364 9.02 1.86 10.76
N MET A 365 8.97 2.00 9.42
CA MET A 365 8.02 2.83 8.66
C MET A 365 6.92 2.03 7.94
N TYR A 366 6.89 0.72 8.13
CA TYR A 366 6.17 -0.18 7.21
C TYR A 366 4.73 -0.47 7.61
N PHE A 367 4.40 -0.46 8.91
CA PHE A 367 3.03 -0.70 9.37
C PHE A 367 2.00 0.22 8.68
N GLU A 368 2.32 1.49 8.52
CA GLU A 368 1.45 2.50 7.91
C GLU A 368 1.25 2.30 6.40
N THR A 369 2.10 1.50 5.76
CA THR A 369 1.97 1.16 4.33
C THR A 369 0.99 0.02 4.09
N ALA A 370 0.79 -0.85 5.07
CA ALA A 370 0.10 -2.13 4.94
C ALA A 370 -1.43 -2.02 4.72
N ALA A 371 -1.99 -0.81 4.72
CA ALA A 371 -3.41 -0.57 4.42
C ALA A 371 -3.58 0.72 3.62
N TYR A 372 -4.57 0.76 2.73
CA TYR A 372 -4.94 1.93 1.91
C TYR A 372 -3.86 2.40 0.93
N GLY A 373 -3.06 1.48 0.42
CA GLY A 373 -2.03 1.71 -0.59
C GLY A 373 -0.68 2.14 -0.04
N HIS A 374 0.38 1.66 -0.70
CA HIS A 374 1.76 2.03 -0.41
C HIS A 374 2.17 3.33 -1.10
N MET A 375 1.44 3.73 -2.16
CA MET A 375 1.73 4.88 -3.00
C MET A 375 0.68 5.99 -2.82
N GLY A 376 1.03 7.22 -3.19
CA GLY A 376 0.13 8.37 -3.10
C GLY A 376 -0.12 8.88 -1.68
N ARG A 377 0.73 8.50 -0.73
CA ARG A 377 0.62 8.88 0.68
C ARG A 377 1.47 10.14 0.96
N LYS A 378 1.14 10.80 2.06
CA LYS A 378 1.88 11.99 2.49
C LYS A 378 3.20 11.59 3.16
N ASN A 379 4.33 12.14 2.67
CA ASN A 379 5.58 12.07 3.40
C ASN A 379 5.48 12.94 4.66
N GLU A 380 5.72 12.36 5.81
CA GLU A 380 5.68 13.06 7.10
C GLU A 380 6.57 12.35 8.13
N VAL A 381 6.99 13.09 9.15
CA VAL A 381 7.73 12.56 10.29
C VAL A 381 6.75 12.36 11.45
N VAL A 382 6.74 11.15 11.99
CA VAL A 382 5.88 10.79 13.13
C VAL A 382 6.72 10.24 14.27
N GLU A 383 6.21 10.38 15.49
CA GLU A 383 6.79 9.73 16.67
C GLU A 383 6.17 8.34 16.83
N LYS A 384 7.02 7.31 16.90
CA LYS A 384 6.59 5.93 17.13
C LYS A 384 7.22 5.40 18.41
N THR A 385 6.41 4.73 19.24
CA THR A 385 6.85 4.08 20.48
C THR A 385 6.69 2.58 20.38
N PHE A 386 7.80 1.87 20.59
CA PHE A 386 7.88 0.41 20.57
C PHE A 386 8.08 -0.11 21.99
N THR A 387 7.24 -1.05 22.38
CA THR A 387 7.28 -1.71 23.69
C THR A 387 7.64 -3.18 23.54
N SER A 388 8.45 -3.70 24.43
CA SER A 388 8.86 -5.10 24.48
C SER A 388 8.95 -5.56 25.92
N HIS A 389 8.72 -6.84 26.19
CA HIS A 389 9.04 -7.45 27.47
C HIS A 389 10.54 -7.76 27.65
N TYR A 390 11.27 -7.77 26.52
CA TYR A 390 12.68 -8.19 26.47
C TYR A 390 13.65 -7.03 26.29
N HIS A 391 13.13 -5.87 25.85
CA HIS A 391 13.93 -4.69 25.56
C HIS A 391 13.29 -3.44 26.19
N PRO A 392 14.08 -2.41 26.55
CA PRO A 392 13.53 -1.15 27.03
C PRO A 392 12.57 -0.53 25.98
N THR A 393 11.55 0.16 26.46
CA THR A 393 10.67 0.96 25.59
C THR A 393 11.51 1.94 24.78
N LYS A 394 11.30 2.00 23.47
CA LYS A 394 12.02 2.87 22.54
C LYS A 394 11.05 3.80 21.83
N THR A 395 11.27 5.10 21.95
CA THR A 395 10.55 6.13 21.19
C THR A 395 11.49 6.76 20.19
N MET A 396 11.03 6.92 18.95
CA MET A 396 11.85 7.45 17.85
C MET A 396 11.03 8.22 16.84
N GLN A 397 11.67 9.18 16.19
CA GLN A 397 11.11 9.88 15.03
C GLN A 397 11.31 9.03 13.78
N VAL A 398 10.24 8.79 13.02
CA VAL A 398 10.25 7.95 11.82
C VAL A 398 9.69 8.76 10.66
N GLU A 399 10.43 8.83 9.56
CA GLU A 399 9.98 9.48 8.34
C GLU A 399 9.23 8.48 7.47
N LEU A 400 7.92 8.67 7.33
CA LEU A 400 7.03 7.79 6.55
C LEU A 400 7.01 8.17 5.07
N PHE A 401 6.78 7.20 4.19
CA PHE A 401 6.55 7.37 2.75
C PHE A 401 7.61 8.23 2.05
N THR A 402 8.88 7.95 2.32
CA THR A 402 10.03 8.71 1.80
C THR A 402 10.11 8.73 0.28
N TRP A 403 9.56 7.72 -0.40
CA TRP A 403 9.45 7.65 -1.87
C TRP A 403 8.39 8.57 -2.48
N GLU A 404 7.64 9.25 -1.64
CA GLU A 404 6.64 10.25 -2.09
C GLU A 404 7.20 11.69 -2.10
N LYS A 405 8.46 11.90 -1.75
CA LYS A 405 9.13 13.21 -1.82
C LYS A 405 9.24 13.74 -3.25
N LEU A 406 9.21 15.06 -3.38
CA LEU A 406 9.39 15.79 -4.63
C LEU A 406 10.67 16.63 -4.61
N ASP A 407 11.74 16.12 -4.04
CA ASP A 407 13.01 16.80 -3.79
C ASP A 407 13.99 16.74 -4.98
N ARG A 408 13.63 16.07 -6.09
CA ARG A 408 14.43 16.02 -7.32
C ARG A 408 13.83 16.82 -8.48
N VAL A 409 12.68 17.48 -8.29
CA VAL A 409 11.95 18.20 -9.35
C VAL A 409 12.79 19.29 -10.02
N ASP A 410 13.45 20.16 -9.25
CA ASP A 410 14.24 21.26 -9.79
C ASP A 410 15.49 20.77 -10.54
N GLU A 411 16.09 19.69 -10.08
CA GLU A 411 17.22 19.06 -10.76
C GLU A 411 16.79 18.45 -12.10
N ILE A 412 15.67 17.70 -12.10
CA ILE A 412 15.10 17.11 -13.32
C ILE A 412 14.76 18.19 -14.34
N ARG A 413 14.11 19.29 -13.92
CA ARG A 413 13.81 20.41 -14.81
C ARG A 413 15.05 20.97 -15.48
N ARG A 414 16.13 21.16 -14.73
CA ARG A 414 17.42 21.64 -15.30
C ARG A 414 18.00 20.67 -16.33
N VAL A 415 17.96 19.38 -16.06
CA VAL A 415 18.51 18.35 -16.95
C VAL A 415 17.70 18.23 -18.25
N PHE A 416 16.37 18.35 -18.16
CA PHE A 416 15.48 18.25 -19.32
C PHE A 416 15.19 19.59 -20.02
N GLY A 417 15.66 20.71 -19.48
CA GLY A 417 15.46 22.05 -20.09
C GLY A 417 14.04 22.57 -19.94
N LEU A 418 13.35 22.24 -18.85
CA LEU A 418 11.95 22.61 -18.52
C LEU A 418 11.88 23.84 -17.61
#